data_0cf88a116cfc41b54c55b0e6e05bc9e1
#
_entry.id   0cf88a116cfc41b54c55b0e6e05bc9e1
#
_cell.length_a   1.000
_cell.length_b   1.000
_cell.length_c   1.000
_cell.angle_alpha   90.00
_cell.angle_beta   90.00
_cell.angle_gamma   90.00
#
_symmetry.space_group_name_H-M   'P 1'
#
loop_
_entity.id
_entity.type
_entity.pdbx_description
1 polymer ?
#
loop_
_entity_poly.entity_id
_entity_poly.type
_entity_poly.pdbx_seq_one_letter_code
_entity_poly.pdbx_strand_id
1 'polypeptide(L)'
;VQQAQEQELLSGEHFSVDGTLIQAWAGHKSFVRKDRQGDDDTDAGNFKDQKRSNDTHESTTDADARLYRKGKTASELRFMGHTLTDNRHGLVVSAVVTQADGYAEREAAKAMINDARQALPGDDPITITLGADKGYDAREFIDALQEMNVLPHVAQNKSGRQSAVPDRIAGSEGYAISQQKRKLIEQGFGWAKTVGHMRQVVVRGIKKVDQMFVLTMACYNLTRLRSLGQIRLLGQM
;
A
#
# COMPACT_ATOMS: atom_id res chain seq x y z
N VAL A 1 -0.64 -11.81 13.02
CA VAL A 1 -2.07 -11.44 12.98
C VAL A 1 -2.85 -12.32 13.93
N GLN A 2 -2.79 -13.67 13.79
CA GLN A 2 -3.55 -14.61 14.63
C GLN A 2 -3.38 -14.35 16.15
N GLN A 3 -2.15 -14.20 16.65
CA GLN A 3 -1.91 -13.87 18.06
C GLN A 3 -2.58 -12.56 18.50
N ALA A 4 -2.59 -11.55 17.65
CA ALA A 4 -3.24 -10.28 17.95
C ALA A 4 -4.78 -10.42 17.99
N GLN A 5 -5.33 -11.33 17.20
CA GLN A 5 -6.73 -11.65 17.18
C GLN A 5 -7.16 -12.43 18.44
N GLU A 6 -6.39 -13.44 18.83
CA GLU A 6 -6.60 -14.20 20.07
C GLU A 6 -6.55 -13.34 21.34
N GLN A 7 -5.84 -12.21 21.27
CA GLN A 7 -5.70 -11.23 22.36
C GLN A 7 -6.66 -10.03 22.23
N GLU A 8 -7.65 -10.10 21.33
CA GLU A 8 -8.65 -9.05 21.08
C GLU A 8 -8.05 -7.67 20.70
N LEU A 9 -6.86 -7.65 20.12
CA LEU A 9 -6.16 -6.43 19.70
C LEU A 9 -6.59 -5.91 18.33
N LEU A 10 -7.36 -6.69 17.59
CA LEU A 10 -7.94 -6.31 16.31
C LEU A 10 -9.44 -6.04 16.47
N SER A 11 -9.96 -5.09 15.70
CA SER A 11 -11.40 -4.86 15.60
C SER A 11 -12.08 -5.93 14.76
N GLY A 12 -11.38 -6.40 13.72
CA GLY A 12 -11.94 -7.30 12.72
C GLY A 12 -12.93 -6.65 11.75
N GLU A 13 -13.32 -5.40 11.99
CA GLU A 13 -14.40 -4.71 11.27
C GLU A 13 -13.97 -3.38 10.66
N HIS A 14 -13.00 -2.70 11.28
CA HIS A 14 -12.63 -1.34 10.93
C HIS A 14 -11.18 -1.28 10.44
N PHE A 15 -11.03 -1.10 9.12
CA PHE A 15 -9.73 -1.08 8.49
C PHE A 15 -9.43 0.25 7.80
N SER A 16 -8.15 0.48 7.57
CA SER A 16 -7.64 1.53 6.68
C SER A 16 -6.69 0.93 5.66
N VAL A 17 -6.71 1.48 4.44
CA VAL A 17 -5.81 1.10 3.36
C VAL A 17 -5.05 2.31 2.84
N ASP A 18 -3.79 2.11 2.50
CA ASP A 18 -2.97 3.09 1.79
C ASP A 18 -1.80 2.40 1.10
N GLY A 19 -1.16 3.13 0.17
CA GLY A 19 0.02 2.70 -0.57
C GLY A 19 1.20 3.63 -0.38
N THR A 20 2.40 3.05 -0.38
CA THR A 20 3.65 3.80 -0.29
C THR A 20 4.61 3.43 -1.40
N LEU A 21 5.32 4.42 -1.94
CA LEU A 21 6.35 4.18 -2.95
C LEU A 21 7.63 3.66 -2.30
N ILE A 22 8.21 2.64 -2.93
CA ILE A 22 9.47 1.99 -2.57
C ILE A 22 10.41 2.16 -3.75
N GLN A 23 11.57 2.79 -3.57
CA GLN A 23 12.55 2.95 -4.64
C GLN A 23 13.23 1.62 -4.94
N ALA A 24 13.31 1.26 -6.21
CA ALA A 24 13.98 0.05 -6.65
C ALA A 24 15.51 0.18 -6.55
N TRP A 25 16.20 -0.96 -6.48
CA TRP A 25 17.66 -1.05 -6.62
C TRP A 25 18.04 -1.03 -8.11
N ALA A 26 17.60 0.03 -8.79
CA ALA A 26 17.83 0.25 -10.21
C ALA A 26 17.86 1.76 -10.51
N GLY A 27 18.84 2.20 -11.26
CA GLY A 27 18.98 3.60 -11.66
C GLY A 27 18.40 3.88 -13.04
N HIS A 28 18.16 5.14 -13.36
CA HIS A 28 17.64 5.57 -14.67
C HIS A 28 18.47 5.11 -15.87
N LYS A 29 19.78 4.89 -15.70
CA LYS A 29 20.67 4.40 -16.77
C LYS A 29 20.31 2.99 -17.21
N SER A 30 19.72 2.18 -16.33
CA SER A 30 19.25 0.83 -16.66
C SER A 30 17.91 0.80 -17.40
N PHE A 31 17.20 1.94 -17.49
CA PHE A 31 15.87 2.02 -18.11
C PHE A 31 16.02 2.29 -19.61
N VAL A 32 16.06 1.21 -20.39
CA VAL A 32 16.34 1.19 -21.84
C VAL A 32 15.16 0.69 -22.65
N ARG A 33 15.18 0.90 -23.95
CA ARG A 33 14.12 0.43 -24.86
C ARG A 33 14.05 -1.10 -24.87
N LYS A 34 12.85 -1.65 -24.90
CA LYS A 34 12.57 -3.09 -24.95
C LYS A 34 12.97 -3.74 -26.29
N ASP A 35 12.94 -2.94 -27.37
CA ASP A 35 13.26 -3.37 -28.75
C ASP A 35 14.74 -3.20 -29.13
N ARG A 36 15.60 -2.95 -28.13
CA ARG A 36 17.03 -2.74 -28.35
C ARG A 36 17.68 -4.00 -28.93
N GLN A 37 18.15 -3.91 -30.17
CA GLN A 37 19.00 -4.92 -30.82
C GLN A 37 20.46 -4.47 -30.74
N GLY A 38 21.26 -5.14 -29.89
CA GLY A 38 22.71 -4.93 -29.82
C GLY A 38 23.20 -3.89 -28.81
N ASP A 39 24.51 -3.76 -28.76
CA ASP A 39 25.30 -2.95 -27.81
C ASP A 39 25.41 -1.47 -28.24
N ASP A 40 24.37 -0.92 -28.87
CA ASP A 40 24.40 0.43 -29.36
C ASP A 40 24.24 1.43 -28.19
N ASP A 41 25.36 2.01 -27.80
CA ASP A 41 25.55 2.94 -26.68
C ASP A 41 24.95 4.35 -26.94
N THR A 42 24.27 4.53 -28.09
CA THR A 42 23.73 5.81 -28.55
C THR A 42 22.55 6.32 -27.71
N ASP A 43 21.87 5.44 -26.95
CA ASP A 43 20.75 5.83 -26.07
C ASP A 43 21.22 6.45 -24.73
N ALA A 44 22.51 6.31 -24.38
CA ALA A 44 23.08 6.88 -23.16
C ALA A 44 23.28 8.41 -23.24
N GLY A 45 23.36 8.98 -24.45
CA GLY A 45 23.68 10.39 -24.70
C GLY A 45 22.47 11.34 -24.70
N ASN A 46 21.26 10.84 -24.99
CA ASN A 46 20.11 11.72 -25.28
C ASN A 46 19.02 11.64 -24.19
N PHE A 47 19.39 11.93 -22.94
CA PHE A 47 18.54 11.86 -21.77
C PHE A 47 17.40 12.90 -21.75
N LYS A 48 17.48 13.96 -22.58
CA LYS A 48 16.63 15.16 -22.45
C LYS A 48 15.44 15.20 -23.42
N ASP A 49 15.46 14.49 -24.55
CA ASP A 49 14.45 14.69 -25.60
C ASP A 49 13.53 13.50 -25.89
N GLN A 50 13.74 12.33 -25.28
CA GLN A 50 12.87 11.17 -25.51
C GLN A 50 11.93 10.92 -24.32
N LYS A 51 10.61 10.94 -24.58
CA LYS A 51 9.58 10.57 -23.61
C LYS A 51 9.65 9.06 -23.33
N ARG A 52 10.25 8.69 -22.20
CA ARG A 52 10.35 7.30 -21.75
C ARG A 52 9.06 6.88 -21.03
N SER A 53 8.51 5.71 -21.38
CA SER A 53 7.33 5.12 -20.74
C SER A 53 7.57 3.65 -20.42
N ASN A 54 6.83 3.10 -19.47
CA ASN A 54 6.88 1.67 -19.14
C ASN A 54 6.42 0.76 -20.29
N ASP A 55 5.70 1.30 -21.28
CA ASP A 55 5.26 0.54 -22.47
C ASP A 55 6.43 0.24 -23.39
N THR A 56 7.33 1.20 -23.56
CA THR A 56 8.44 1.17 -24.53
C THR A 56 9.79 0.86 -23.89
N HIS A 57 9.93 1.04 -22.58
CA HIS A 57 11.19 0.86 -21.86
C HIS A 57 11.02 -0.06 -20.65
N GLU A 58 12.11 -0.72 -20.26
CA GLU A 58 12.21 -1.52 -19.05
C GLU A 58 13.62 -1.39 -18.44
N SER A 59 13.75 -1.74 -17.17
CA SER A 59 15.04 -1.72 -16.50
C SER A 59 15.78 -3.04 -16.74
N THR A 60 16.99 -2.98 -17.29
CA THR A 60 17.89 -4.13 -17.39
C THR A 60 18.41 -4.62 -16.04
N THR A 61 18.35 -3.77 -15.01
CA THR A 61 18.78 -4.11 -13.65
C THR A 61 17.66 -4.79 -12.87
N ASP A 62 16.40 -4.33 -13.04
CA ASP A 62 15.23 -4.87 -12.36
C ASP A 62 13.99 -4.68 -13.26
N ALA A 63 13.67 -5.73 -14.03
CA ALA A 63 12.59 -5.70 -15.02
C ALA A 63 11.18 -5.52 -14.41
N ASP A 64 11.00 -5.79 -13.10
CA ASP A 64 9.73 -5.60 -12.41
C ASP A 64 9.51 -4.16 -11.95
N ALA A 65 10.59 -3.37 -11.80
CA ALA A 65 10.49 -1.97 -11.40
C ALA A 65 9.86 -1.11 -12.51
N ARG A 66 9.02 -0.15 -12.11
CA ARG A 66 8.32 0.76 -13.04
C ARG A 66 8.74 2.20 -12.82
N LEU A 67 8.93 2.93 -13.92
CA LEU A 67 9.13 4.36 -13.87
C LEU A 67 7.83 5.04 -13.41
N TYR A 68 7.84 5.59 -12.21
CA TYR A 68 6.64 6.14 -11.59
C TYR A 68 6.93 7.38 -10.75
N ARG A 69 5.96 8.30 -10.72
CA ARG A 69 5.95 9.48 -9.84
C ARG A 69 4.58 9.66 -9.20
N LYS A 70 4.55 10.10 -7.95
CA LYS A 70 3.32 10.53 -7.26
C LYS A 70 3.39 12.04 -7.07
N GLY A 71 2.42 12.75 -7.64
CA GLY A 71 2.36 14.21 -7.56
C GLY A 71 3.57 14.90 -8.24
N LYS A 72 4.24 15.82 -7.51
CA LYS A 72 5.38 16.60 -8.00
C LYS A 72 6.76 15.97 -7.72
N THR A 73 6.80 14.70 -7.27
CA THR A 73 8.07 14.02 -7.00
C THR A 73 8.82 13.68 -8.28
N ALA A 74 10.13 13.39 -8.16
CA ALA A 74 10.91 12.88 -9.28
C ALA A 74 10.33 11.53 -9.78
N SER A 75 10.39 11.33 -11.10
CA SER A 75 10.09 10.04 -11.72
C SER A 75 11.27 9.11 -11.49
N GLU A 76 11.05 7.99 -10.82
CA GLU A 76 12.08 7.01 -10.46
C GLU A 76 11.56 5.60 -10.68
N LEU A 77 12.48 4.63 -10.80
CA LEU A 77 12.13 3.21 -10.84
C LEU A 77 11.66 2.77 -9.46
N ARG A 78 10.41 2.34 -9.37
CA ARG A 78 9.73 2.11 -8.09
C ARG A 78 8.85 0.87 -8.12
N PHE A 79 8.60 0.38 -6.92
CA PHE A 79 7.50 -0.50 -6.55
C PHE A 79 6.49 0.27 -5.70
N MET A 80 5.34 -0.33 -5.47
CA MET A 80 4.32 0.20 -4.57
C MET A 80 3.99 -0.84 -3.51
N GLY A 81 4.24 -0.50 -2.24
CA GLY A 81 3.87 -1.32 -1.09
C GLY A 81 2.53 -0.87 -0.56
N HIS A 82 1.62 -1.81 -0.32
CA HIS A 82 0.28 -1.57 0.19
C HIS A 82 0.09 -2.24 1.53
N THR A 83 -0.65 -1.61 2.44
CA THR A 83 -1.03 -2.23 3.71
C THR A 83 -2.51 -2.05 3.97
N LEU A 84 -3.12 -3.08 4.55
CA LEU A 84 -4.40 -3.03 5.23
C LEU A 84 -4.13 -3.04 6.72
N THR A 85 -4.58 -2.01 7.42
CA THR A 85 -4.30 -1.79 8.84
C THR A 85 -5.59 -1.77 9.63
N ASP A 86 -5.66 -2.53 10.72
CA ASP A 86 -6.79 -2.48 11.65
C ASP A 86 -6.77 -1.17 12.45
N ASN A 87 -7.92 -0.53 12.58
CA ASN A 87 -8.05 0.81 13.16
C ASN A 87 -8.05 0.84 14.70
N ARG A 88 -8.15 -0.32 15.38
CA ARG A 88 -8.15 -0.36 16.85
C ARG A 88 -6.80 0.06 17.42
N HIS A 89 -5.73 -0.60 16.98
CA HIS A 89 -4.38 -0.37 17.48
C HIS A 89 -3.34 -0.07 16.41
N GLY A 90 -3.74 0.06 15.14
CA GLY A 90 -2.84 0.34 14.02
C GLY A 90 -1.94 -0.84 13.64
N LEU A 91 -2.41 -2.07 13.86
CA LEU A 91 -1.71 -3.29 13.45
C LEU A 91 -1.99 -3.59 11.98
N VAL A 92 -0.94 -3.91 11.24
CA VAL A 92 -1.05 -4.30 9.82
C VAL A 92 -1.56 -5.74 9.75
N VAL A 93 -2.70 -5.94 9.08
CA VAL A 93 -3.32 -7.25 8.91
C VAL A 93 -3.00 -7.90 7.57
N SER A 94 -2.75 -7.09 6.54
CA SER A 94 -2.28 -7.56 5.24
C SER A 94 -1.29 -6.56 4.65
N ALA A 95 -0.31 -7.07 3.90
CA ALA A 95 0.70 -6.27 3.22
C ALA A 95 1.12 -6.95 1.92
N VAL A 96 1.25 -6.18 0.84
CA VAL A 96 1.64 -6.69 -0.48
C VAL A 96 2.38 -5.62 -1.27
N VAL A 97 3.29 -6.04 -2.15
CA VAL A 97 3.97 -5.17 -3.11
C VAL A 97 3.47 -5.43 -4.52
N THR A 98 3.21 -4.36 -5.26
CA THR A 98 2.85 -4.40 -6.67
C THR A 98 3.85 -3.61 -7.52
N GLN A 99 3.76 -3.75 -8.83
CA GLN A 99 4.34 -2.78 -9.74
C GLN A 99 3.65 -1.42 -9.53
N ALA A 100 4.42 -0.34 -9.62
CA ALA A 100 3.89 1.00 -9.42
C ALA A 100 3.12 1.46 -10.67
N ASP A 101 1.81 1.60 -10.56
CA ASP A 101 0.94 2.18 -11.59
C ASP A 101 -0.21 2.98 -10.96
N GLY A 102 -1.10 3.55 -11.80
CA GLY A 102 -2.21 4.40 -11.34
C GLY A 102 -3.41 3.62 -10.76
N TYR A 103 -3.45 2.30 -10.90
CA TYR A 103 -4.57 1.44 -10.48
C TYR A 103 -4.20 0.51 -9.32
N ALA A 104 -2.91 0.25 -9.13
CA ALA A 104 -2.37 -0.72 -8.18
C ALA A 104 -2.92 -0.55 -6.75
N GLU A 105 -3.09 0.68 -6.27
CA GLU A 105 -3.60 0.95 -4.92
C GLU A 105 -5.01 0.38 -4.72
N ARG A 106 -5.91 0.56 -5.69
CA ARG A 106 -7.30 0.10 -5.58
C ARG A 106 -7.43 -1.40 -5.75
N GLU A 107 -6.68 -1.99 -6.69
CA GLU A 107 -6.69 -3.44 -6.90
C GLU A 107 -6.09 -4.17 -5.68
N ALA A 108 -4.97 -3.71 -5.15
CA ALA A 108 -4.38 -4.26 -3.94
C ALA A 108 -5.33 -4.15 -2.74
N ALA A 109 -6.06 -3.03 -2.59
CA ALA A 109 -7.04 -2.85 -1.52
C ALA A 109 -8.14 -3.92 -1.58
N LYS A 110 -8.72 -4.18 -2.76
CA LYS A 110 -9.76 -5.20 -2.95
C LYS A 110 -9.24 -6.60 -2.59
N ALA A 111 -8.04 -6.95 -3.06
CA ALA A 111 -7.42 -8.24 -2.75
C ALA A 111 -7.18 -8.41 -1.24
N MET A 112 -6.55 -7.42 -0.59
CA MET A 112 -6.24 -7.46 0.84
C MET A 112 -7.50 -7.54 1.73
N ILE A 113 -8.60 -6.89 1.33
CA ILE A 113 -9.89 -7.00 2.05
C ILE A 113 -10.45 -8.42 1.94
N ASN A 114 -10.40 -9.03 0.76
CA ASN A 114 -10.85 -10.42 0.57
C ASN A 114 -10.02 -11.37 1.42
N ASP A 115 -8.71 -11.23 1.44
CA ASP A 115 -7.81 -12.05 2.26
C ASP A 115 -8.10 -11.86 3.76
N ALA A 116 -8.29 -10.62 4.20
CA ALA A 116 -8.63 -10.32 5.60
C ALA A 116 -9.97 -10.95 6.00
N ARG A 117 -10.98 -10.89 5.13
CA ARG A 117 -12.30 -11.50 5.38
C ARG A 117 -12.23 -13.01 5.49
N GLN A 118 -11.44 -13.68 4.65
CA GLN A 118 -11.24 -15.13 4.73
C GLN A 118 -10.52 -15.56 6.01
N ALA A 119 -9.72 -14.67 6.59
CA ALA A 119 -9.00 -14.93 7.83
C ALA A 119 -9.82 -14.63 9.10
N LEU A 120 -10.97 -13.95 8.98
CA LEU A 120 -11.86 -13.66 10.10
C LEU A 120 -12.71 -14.90 10.44
N PRO A 121 -12.82 -15.29 11.72
CA PRO A 121 -13.69 -16.38 12.14
C PRO A 121 -15.15 -15.94 12.11
N GLY A 122 -16.02 -16.76 11.55
CA GLY A 122 -17.48 -16.62 11.59
C GLY A 122 -18.14 -16.70 10.22
N ASP A 123 -19.34 -17.30 10.20
CA ASP A 123 -20.17 -17.44 8.99
C ASP A 123 -21.06 -16.21 8.73
N ASP A 124 -21.17 -15.28 9.68
CA ASP A 124 -21.97 -14.08 9.52
C ASP A 124 -21.23 -13.00 8.70
N PRO A 125 -21.90 -12.37 7.73
CA PRO A 125 -21.32 -11.33 6.92
C PRO A 125 -21.11 -10.06 7.76
N ILE A 126 -19.94 -9.96 8.40
CA ILE A 126 -19.55 -8.76 9.14
C ILE A 126 -19.43 -7.60 8.16
N THR A 127 -20.10 -6.49 8.46
CA THR A 127 -19.96 -5.26 7.68
C THR A 127 -18.62 -4.61 8.00
N ILE A 128 -17.68 -4.72 7.06
CA ILE A 128 -16.36 -4.07 7.16
C ILE A 128 -16.48 -2.59 6.78
N THR A 129 -15.81 -1.71 7.51
CA THR A 129 -15.58 -0.32 7.10
C THR A 129 -14.16 -0.13 6.63
N LEU A 130 -13.96 0.57 5.51
CA LEU A 130 -12.65 0.83 4.93
C LEU A 130 -12.36 2.33 4.85
N GLY A 131 -11.43 2.81 5.67
CA GLY A 131 -10.86 4.16 5.58
C GLY A 131 -9.79 4.23 4.49
N ALA A 132 -9.89 5.21 3.59
CA ALA A 132 -8.90 5.47 2.56
C ALA A 132 -8.81 6.97 2.23
N ASP A 133 -7.73 7.37 1.55
CA ASP A 133 -7.54 8.75 1.12
C ASP A 133 -8.40 9.10 -0.11
N LYS A 134 -8.39 10.38 -0.51
CA LYS A 134 -9.15 10.86 -1.68
C LYS A 134 -8.68 10.29 -3.02
N GLY A 135 -7.51 9.66 -3.10
CA GLY A 135 -7.01 8.98 -4.29
C GLY A 135 -7.82 7.71 -4.60
N TYR A 136 -8.46 7.15 -3.58
CA TYR A 136 -9.35 6.00 -3.71
C TYR A 136 -10.81 6.38 -4.07
N ASP A 137 -11.17 7.67 -4.09
CA ASP A 137 -12.51 8.14 -4.47
C ASP A 137 -12.72 8.02 -5.98
N ALA A 138 -12.96 6.80 -6.45
CA ALA A 138 -13.30 6.46 -7.82
C ALA A 138 -14.58 5.62 -7.83
N ARG A 139 -15.50 5.92 -8.77
CA ARG A 139 -16.81 5.26 -8.87
C ARG A 139 -16.68 3.74 -8.86
N GLU A 140 -15.86 3.21 -9.75
CA GLU A 140 -15.62 1.77 -9.88
C GLU A 140 -15.15 1.13 -8.55
N PHE A 141 -14.28 1.81 -7.80
CA PHE A 141 -13.78 1.29 -6.53
C PHE A 141 -14.85 1.34 -5.45
N ILE A 142 -15.62 2.44 -5.36
CA ILE A 142 -16.71 2.58 -4.38
C ILE A 142 -17.81 1.55 -4.63
N ASP A 143 -18.19 1.34 -5.89
CA ASP A 143 -19.20 0.35 -6.28
C ASP A 143 -18.71 -1.08 -5.93
N ALA A 144 -17.46 -1.42 -6.27
CA ALA A 144 -16.84 -2.71 -5.91
C ALA A 144 -16.80 -2.96 -4.39
N LEU A 145 -16.49 -1.94 -3.58
CA LEU A 145 -16.54 -2.08 -2.11
C LEU A 145 -17.95 -2.39 -1.61
N GLN A 146 -18.97 -1.74 -2.19
CA GLN A 146 -20.37 -2.01 -1.81
C GLN A 146 -20.80 -3.42 -2.21
N GLU A 147 -20.42 -3.90 -3.39
CA GLU A 147 -20.65 -5.27 -3.82
C GLU A 147 -19.99 -6.31 -2.89
N MET A 148 -18.83 -5.94 -2.35
CA MET A 148 -18.12 -6.74 -1.34
C MET A 148 -18.70 -6.60 0.07
N ASN A 149 -19.83 -5.92 0.29
CA ASN A 149 -20.38 -5.59 1.62
C ASN A 149 -19.38 -4.84 2.51
N VAL A 150 -18.64 -3.89 1.92
CA VAL A 150 -17.70 -3.01 2.62
C VAL A 150 -18.22 -1.58 2.57
N LEU A 151 -18.33 -0.94 3.74
CA LEU A 151 -18.76 0.46 3.84
C LEU A 151 -17.58 1.38 3.51
N PRO A 152 -17.63 2.17 2.41
CA PRO A 152 -16.51 2.98 1.96
C PRO A 152 -16.39 4.28 2.77
N HIS A 153 -15.54 4.28 3.78
CA HIS A 153 -15.13 5.49 4.49
C HIS A 153 -13.96 6.18 3.79
N VAL A 154 -14.06 6.33 2.47
CA VAL A 154 -13.06 6.97 1.61
C VAL A 154 -13.21 8.49 1.69
N ALA A 155 -12.10 9.23 1.81
CA ALA A 155 -12.15 10.69 1.84
C ALA A 155 -12.67 11.24 0.51
N GLN A 156 -13.74 12.08 0.57
CA GLN A 156 -14.35 12.65 -0.62
C GLN A 156 -13.38 13.55 -1.40
N ASN A 157 -13.27 13.33 -2.70
CA ASN A 157 -12.55 14.21 -3.60
C ASN A 157 -13.48 15.28 -4.18
N LYS A 158 -13.45 16.47 -3.61
CA LYS A 158 -14.25 17.63 -4.05
C LYS A 158 -13.51 18.56 -5.02
N SER A 159 -12.32 18.16 -5.52
CA SER A 159 -11.50 18.96 -6.42
C SER A 159 -11.97 18.80 -7.88
N GLY A 160 -12.90 19.65 -8.32
CA GLY A 160 -13.34 19.72 -9.72
C GLY A 160 -14.26 18.59 -10.19
N ARG A 161 -14.72 17.70 -9.29
CA ARG A 161 -15.68 16.63 -9.61
C ARG A 161 -16.55 16.29 -8.41
N GLN A 162 -17.69 15.65 -8.68
CA GLN A 162 -18.51 15.05 -7.63
C GLN A 162 -17.83 13.79 -7.10
N SER A 163 -17.79 13.63 -5.78
CA SER A 163 -17.32 12.41 -5.12
C SER A 163 -18.21 11.21 -5.45
N ALA A 164 -17.62 10.04 -5.57
CA ALA A 164 -18.34 8.78 -5.68
C ALA A 164 -18.88 8.29 -4.32
N VAL A 165 -18.32 8.79 -3.21
CA VAL A 165 -18.77 8.44 -1.86
C VAL A 165 -20.10 9.13 -1.54
N PRO A 166 -21.18 8.38 -1.23
CA PRO A 166 -22.48 8.97 -0.92
C PRO A 166 -22.42 9.90 0.30
N ASP A 167 -23.10 11.05 0.22
CA ASP A 167 -23.12 12.05 1.31
C ASP A 167 -23.66 11.47 2.63
N ARG A 168 -24.61 10.52 2.56
CA ARG A 168 -25.11 9.79 3.75
C ARG A 168 -24.01 9.04 4.51
N ILE A 169 -22.99 8.52 3.79
CA ILE A 169 -21.83 7.85 4.40
C ILE A 169 -20.88 8.91 4.95
N ALA A 170 -20.53 9.90 4.13
CA ALA A 170 -19.57 10.93 4.50
C ALA A 170 -20.04 11.81 5.69
N GLY A 171 -21.35 11.92 5.93
CA GLY A 171 -21.94 12.63 7.07
C GLY A 171 -22.07 11.79 8.34
N SER A 172 -21.71 10.52 8.33
CA SER A 172 -21.85 9.63 9.49
C SER A 172 -20.72 9.83 10.52
N GLU A 173 -21.04 9.59 11.80
CA GLU A 173 -20.05 9.62 12.88
C GLU A 173 -18.94 8.58 12.65
N GLY A 174 -19.29 7.37 12.22
CA GLY A 174 -18.34 6.30 11.92
C GLY A 174 -17.35 6.70 10.81
N TYR A 175 -17.78 7.45 9.79
CA TYR A 175 -16.89 8.00 8.78
C TYR A 175 -15.88 8.97 9.39
N ALA A 176 -16.31 9.90 10.25
CA ALA A 176 -15.43 10.86 10.89
C ALA A 176 -14.35 10.16 11.74
N ILE A 177 -14.76 9.14 12.51
CA ILE A 177 -13.83 8.30 13.30
C ILE A 177 -12.83 7.58 12.38
N SER A 178 -13.31 6.95 11.30
CA SER A 178 -12.43 6.26 10.34
C SER A 178 -11.40 7.21 9.72
N GLN A 179 -11.79 8.43 9.35
CA GLN A 179 -10.86 9.42 8.79
C GLN A 179 -9.79 9.88 9.79
N GLN A 180 -10.10 9.90 11.09
CA GLN A 180 -9.10 10.15 12.14
C GLN A 180 -8.16 8.94 12.32
N LYS A 181 -8.73 7.75 12.43
CA LYS A 181 -7.99 6.50 12.67
C LYS A 181 -7.09 6.11 11.48
N ARG A 182 -7.51 6.44 10.25
CA ARG A 182 -6.71 6.20 9.04
C ARG A 182 -5.26 6.70 9.15
N LYS A 183 -5.03 7.77 9.89
CA LYS A 183 -3.68 8.30 10.10
C LYS A 183 -2.72 7.32 10.80
N LEU A 184 -3.24 6.29 11.46
CA LEU A 184 -2.40 5.25 12.08
C LEU A 184 -1.58 4.47 11.03
N ILE A 185 -2.07 4.36 9.79
CA ILE A 185 -1.35 3.67 8.71
C ILE A 185 -0.03 4.36 8.36
N GLU A 186 0.04 5.70 8.51
CA GLU A 186 1.23 6.49 8.25
C GLU A 186 2.38 6.13 9.21
N GLN A 187 2.06 5.68 10.43
CA GLN A 187 3.06 5.24 11.41
C GLN A 187 3.80 3.97 10.93
N GLY A 188 3.06 3.01 10.34
CA GLY A 188 3.65 1.81 9.74
C GLY A 188 4.59 2.13 8.59
N PHE A 189 4.18 3.00 7.68
CA PHE A 189 5.03 3.44 6.56
C PHE A 189 6.23 4.29 7.01
N GLY A 190 6.02 5.17 7.98
CA GLY A 190 7.11 5.96 8.58
C GLY A 190 8.17 5.04 9.20
N TRP A 191 7.74 4.07 10.00
CA TRP A 191 8.63 3.07 10.61
C TRP A 191 9.35 2.22 9.56
N ALA A 192 8.63 1.73 8.55
CA ALA A 192 9.19 0.95 7.46
C ALA A 192 10.31 1.71 6.72
N LYS A 193 10.12 2.98 6.45
CA LYS A 193 11.09 3.82 5.72
C LYS A 193 12.30 4.24 6.55
N THR A 194 12.16 4.34 7.87
CA THR A 194 13.23 4.81 8.75
C THR A 194 13.97 3.63 9.39
N VAL A 195 13.26 2.73 10.06
CA VAL A 195 13.82 1.58 10.76
C VAL A 195 13.94 0.36 9.86
N GLY A 196 12.89 0.09 9.06
CA GLY A 196 12.81 -1.06 8.16
C GLY A 196 13.58 -0.92 6.85
N HIS A 197 14.25 0.21 6.60
CA HIS A 197 15.05 0.51 5.40
C HIS A 197 14.28 0.37 4.06
N MET A 198 12.93 0.48 4.08
CA MET A 198 12.08 0.35 2.89
C MET A 198 11.96 1.64 2.06
N ARG A 199 12.79 2.64 2.30
CA ARG A 199 12.86 3.84 1.44
C ARG A 199 13.38 3.47 0.06
N GLN A 200 14.46 2.70 0.02
CA GLN A 200 15.04 2.07 -1.16
C GLN A 200 15.42 0.64 -0.81
N VAL A 201 14.96 -0.32 -1.62
CA VAL A 201 15.31 -1.73 -1.42
C VAL A 201 16.73 -2.05 -1.91
N VAL A 202 17.31 -3.12 -1.37
CA VAL A 202 18.64 -3.63 -1.76
C VAL A 202 18.54 -4.97 -2.51
N VAL A 203 17.32 -5.40 -2.80
CA VAL A 203 17.00 -6.62 -3.54
C VAL A 203 16.31 -6.27 -4.85
N ARG A 204 16.31 -7.21 -5.81
CA ARG A 204 15.70 -7.05 -7.13
C ARG A 204 14.61 -8.08 -7.36
N GLY A 205 13.62 -7.70 -8.17
CA GLY A 205 12.45 -8.50 -8.49
C GLY A 205 11.35 -8.40 -7.44
N ILE A 206 10.12 -8.29 -7.93
CA ILE A 206 8.93 -8.00 -7.12
C ILE A 206 8.74 -9.01 -5.98
N LYS A 207 9.01 -10.30 -6.21
CA LYS A 207 8.85 -11.35 -5.18
C LYS A 207 9.74 -11.13 -3.96
N LYS A 208 11.02 -10.73 -4.17
CA LYS A 208 11.93 -10.47 -3.06
C LYS A 208 11.61 -9.16 -2.35
N VAL A 209 11.18 -8.14 -3.10
CA VAL A 209 10.76 -6.87 -2.54
C VAL A 209 9.50 -7.07 -1.69
N ASP A 210 8.54 -7.86 -2.16
CA ASP A 210 7.33 -8.23 -1.43
C ASP A 210 7.66 -8.96 -0.11
N GLN A 211 8.51 -9.98 -0.16
CA GLN A 211 8.97 -10.69 1.05
C GLN A 211 9.62 -9.75 2.07
N MET A 212 10.50 -8.84 1.60
CA MET A 212 11.11 -7.83 2.47
C MET A 212 10.06 -6.91 3.10
N PHE A 213 9.08 -6.47 2.30
CA PHE A 213 8.04 -5.56 2.77
C PHE A 213 7.14 -6.24 3.80
N VAL A 214 6.67 -7.46 3.53
CA VAL A 214 5.86 -8.26 4.47
C VAL A 214 6.60 -8.51 5.77
N LEU A 215 7.89 -8.90 5.70
CA LEU A 215 8.73 -9.06 6.90
C LEU A 215 8.88 -7.76 7.68
N THR A 216 9.08 -6.64 6.99
CA THR A 216 9.17 -5.31 7.60
C THR A 216 7.88 -4.96 8.34
N MET A 217 6.70 -5.22 7.75
CA MET A 217 5.41 -4.98 8.39
C MET A 217 5.18 -5.91 9.59
N ALA A 218 5.66 -7.15 9.53
CA ALA A 218 5.64 -8.06 10.67
C ALA A 218 6.51 -7.54 11.83
N CYS A 219 7.71 -7.03 11.55
CA CYS A 219 8.57 -6.40 12.55
C CYS A 219 7.94 -5.12 13.14
N TYR A 220 7.25 -4.31 12.33
CA TYR A 220 6.46 -3.19 12.82
C TYR A 220 5.39 -3.65 13.80
N ASN A 221 4.62 -4.68 13.45
CA ASN A 221 3.60 -5.25 14.33
C ASN A 221 4.19 -5.74 15.66
N LEU A 222 5.34 -6.42 15.65
CA LEU A 222 6.02 -6.84 16.88
C LEU A 222 6.43 -5.63 17.75
N THR A 223 6.94 -4.57 17.13
CA THR A 223 7.25 -3.32 17.82
C THR A 223 6.00 -2.68 18.43
N ARG A 224 4.89 -2.72 17.70
CA ARG A 224 3.60 -2.19 18.16
C ARG A 224 3.02 -3.01 19.31
N LEU A 225 3.02 -4.34 19.21
CA LEU A 225 2.59 -5.25 20.27
C LEU A 225 3.40 -5.05 21.54
N ARG A 226 4.73 -4.84 21.41
CA ARG A 226 5.58 -4.48 22.57
C ARG A 226 5.10 -3.18 23.23
N SER A 227 4.81 -2.14 22.45
CA SER A 227 4.34 -0.85 22.99
C SER A 227 2.96 -0.94 23.63
N LEU A 228 2.17 -1.95 23.28
CA LEU A 228 0.88 -2.28 23.90
C LEU A 228 1.04 -3.18 25.15
N GLY A 229 2.27 -3.51 25.56
CA GLY A 229 2.54 -4.36 26.72
C GLY A 229 2.31 -5.85 26.50
N GLN A 230 2.09 -6.29 25.26
CA GLN A 230 1.76 -7.68 24.92
C GLN A 230 2.99 -8.57 24.69
N ILE A 231 4.17 -7.98 24.50
CA ILE A 231 5.43 -8.70 24.33
C ILE A 231 6.45 -8.16 25.33
N ARG A 232 7.06 -9.06 26.11
CA ARG A 232 8.19 -8.76 26.97
C ARG A 232 9.51 -9.06 26.26
N LEU A 233 10.52 -8.23 26.49
CA LEU A 233 11.87 -8.54 26.02
C LEU A 233 12.46 -9.67 26.87
N LEU A 234 13.18 -10.61 26.23
CA LEU A 234 14.00 -11.57 26.93
C LEU A 234 15.01 -10.83 27.79
N GLY A 235 15.01 -11.07 29.11
CA GLY A 235 15.93 -10.43 30.06
C GLY A 235 15.33 -9.32 30.93
N GLN A 236 14.06 -9.01 30.82
CA GLN A 236 13.33 -8.18 31.80
C GLN A 236 12.53 -9.09 32.74
N MET A 237 13.24 -9.79 33.66
CA MET A 237 12.69 -10.39 34.88
C MET A 237 13.07 -9.52 36.06
#